data_983a07144be4343f73a9fd6aabcd0963
#
_entry.id   983a07144be4343f73a9fd6aabcd0963
#
_cell.length_a   1.000
_cell.length_b   1.000
_cell.length_c   1.000
_cell.angle_alpha   90.00
_cell.angle_beta   90.00
_cell.angle_gamma   90.00
#
_symmetry.space_group_name_H-M   'P 1'
#
loop_
_entity.id
_entity.type
_entity.pdbx_description
1 polymer ?
#
loop_
_entity_poly.entity_id
_entity_poly.type
_entity_poly.pdbx_seq_one_letter_code
_entity_poly.pdbx_strand_id
1 'polypeptide(L)'
;RVKKQDDYNHDKWVGVGGKFERFESPEDCLVREVREETGLTLTSWRCRGLLTFIWGNMTEFIHLYTADGWEGEMVQGDACSEGVLEWVPKEKVADLPIWEGDKIFFRLLNENRPYFSLKLVYDGDTLTQAVLDGKRIV
;
A
#
# COMPACT_ATOMS: atom_id res chain seq x y z
N ARG A 1 -7.56 -1.59 3.87
CA ARG A 1 -8.42 -0.41 4.16
C ARG A 1 -9.19 0.00 2.92
N VAL A 2 -10.46 0.33 3.07
CA VAL A 2 -11.28 0.93 2.01
C VAL A 2 -11.61 2.37 2.38
N LYS A 3 -11.45 3.29 1.43
CA LYS A 3 -11.69 4.72 1.64
C LYS A 3 -13.18 5.04 1.67
N LYS A 4 -13.60 5.91 2.58
CA LYS A 4 -14.98 6.39 2.71
C LYS A 4 -15.25 7.71 2.00
N GLN A 5 -14.21 8.51 1.76
CA GLN A 5 -14.33 9.85 1.18
C GLN A 5 -13.94 9.85 -0.29
N ASP A 6 -14.47 10.79 -1.04
CA ASP A 6 -14.14 10.98 -2.44
C ASP A 6 -12.69 11.41 -2.60
N ASP A 7 -11.89 10.55 -3.19
CA ASP A 7 -10.57 10.80 -3.72
C ASP A 7 -10.30 9.77 -4.80
N TYR A 8 -9.10 9.75 -5.35
CA TYR A 8 -8.78 8.79 -6.41
C TYR A 8 -8.78 7.32 -5.93
N ASN A 9 -8.74 7.08 -4.61
CA ASN A 9 -8.85 5.74 -4.02
C ASN A 9 -10.26 5.38 -3.55
N HIS A 10 -11.25 6.23 -3.82
CA HIS A 10 -12.63 5.99 -3.37
C HIS A 10 -13.13 4.62 -3.83
N ASP A 11 -13.75 3.87 -2.92
CA ASP A 11 -14.25 2.52 -3.12
C ASP A 11 -13.17 1.46 -3.43
N LYS A 12 -11.89 1.80 -3.34
CA LYS A 12 -10.82 0.83 -3.50
C LYS A 12 -10.21 0.44 -2.17
N TRP A 13 -9.84 -0.81 -2.06
CA TRP A 13 -9.06 -1.31 -0.94
C TRP A 13 -7.59 -0.96 -1.15
N VAL A 14 -6.98 -0.40 -0.14
CA VAL A 14 -5.56 -0.01 -0.17
C VAL A 14 -4.87 -0.47 1.12
N GLY A 15 -3.56 -0.64 1.06
CA GLY A 15 -2.75 -0.89 2.23
C GLY A 15 -2.78 0.30 3.19
N VAL A 16 -2.47 0.03 4.44
CA VAL A 16 -2.33 1.07 5.46
C VAL A 16 -1.05 1.84 5.24
N GLY A 17 -1.09 3.16 5.36
CA GLY A 17 0.07 4.01 5.20
C GLY A 17 -0.31 5.46 5.05
N GLY A 18 0.68 6.31 4.86
CA GLY A 18 0.47 7.73 4.70
C GLY A 18 1.74 8.46 4.31
N LYS A 19 1.69 9.77 4.43
CA LYS A 19 2.77 10.66 4.02
C LYS A 19 3.78 10.88 5.14
N PHE A 20 5.04 11.08 4.76
CA PHE A 20 6.10 11.44 5.71
C PHE A 20 5.81 12.78 6.36
N GLU A 21 6.12 12.86 7.64
CA GLU A 21 6.22 14.12 8.36
C GLU A 21 7.67 14.57 8.40
N ARG A 22 7.89 15.81 8.85
CA ARG A 22 9.26 16.34 8.95
C ARG A 22 10.10 15.46 9.87
N PHE A 23 11.34 15.26 9.47
CA PHE A 23 12.36 14.51 10.21
C PHE A 23 12.11 13.01 10.33
N GLU A 24 11.14 12.46 9.59
CA GLU A 24 10.87 11.04 9.57
C GLU A 24 11.66 10.30 8.50
N SER A 25 12.22 9.16 8.87
CA SER A 25 12.64 8.15 7.90
C SER A 25 11.42 7.38 7.38
N PRO A 26 11.55 6.59 6.29
CA PRO A 26 10.48 5.69 5.89
C PRO A 26 10.00 4.77 7.00
N GLU A 27 10.90 4.26 7.85
CA GLU A 27 10.56 3.39 8.98
C GLU A 27 9.82 4.14 10.08
N ASP A 28 10.21 5.38 10.38
CA ASP A 28 9.49 6.22 11.34
C ASP A 28 8.05 6.45 10.86
N CYS A 29 7.88 6.78 9.59
CA CYS A 29 6.58 6.99 8.97
C CYS A 29 5.73 5.72 9.02
N LEU A 30 6.32 4.57 8.68
CA LEU A 30 5.65 3.28 8.70
C LEU A 30 5.06 2.99 10.09
N VAL A 31 5.88 3.06 11.12
CA VAL A 31 5.46 2.72 12.49
C VAL A 31 4.40 3.70 12.98
N ARG A 32 4.57 5.00 12.72
CA ARG A 32 3.61 6.02 13.13
C ARG A 32 2.26 5.85 12.42
N GLU A 33 2.27 5.72 11.10
CA GLU A 33 1.03 5.61 10.31
C GLU A 33 0.25 4.35 10.65
N VAL A 34 0.92 3.21 10.80
CA VAL A 34 0.24 1.97 11.18
C VAL A 34 -0.39 2.11 12.55
N ARG A 35 0.31 2.72 13.51
CA ARG A 35 -0.23 2.91 14.87
C ARG A 35 -1.42 3.86 14.87
N GLU A 36 -1.32 4.98 14.15
CA GLU A 36 -2.41 5.96 14.08
C GLU A 36 -3.66 5.39 13.43
N GLU A 37 -3.49 4.62 12.36
CA GLU A 37 -4.62 4.09 11.60
C GLU A 37 -5.20 2.82 12.20
N THR A 38 -4.39 1.95 12.78
CA THR A 38 -4.84 0.61 13.19
C THR A 38 -4.78 0.35 14.69
N GLY A 39 -4.02 1.13 15.43
CA GLY A 39 -3.73 0.85 16.85
C GLY A 39 -2.63 -0.17 17.07
N LEU A 40 -2.08 -0.75 16.00
CA LEU A 40 -1.02 -1.74 16.10
C LEU A 40 0.35 -1.08 16.18
N THR A 41 1.24 -1.64 17.00
CA THR A 41 2.65 -1.24 17.07
C THR A 41 3.49 -2.30 16.38
N LEU A 42 4.07 -1.95 15.24
CA LEU A 42 4.92 -2.89 14.50
C LEU A 42 6.21 -3.17 15.25
N THR A 43 6.62 -4.43 15.27
CA THR A 43 7.86 -4.88 15.92
C THR A 43 8.84 -5.50 14.95
N SER A 44 8.39 -5.94 13.78
CA SER A 44 9.25 -6.54 12.76
C SER A 44 8.68 -6.24 11.38
N TRP A 45 9.54 -5.73 10.50
CA TRP A 45 9.15 -5.38 9.12
C TRP A 45 10.32 -5.55 8.18
N ARG A 46 10.01 -5.55 6.88
CA ARG A 46 11.02 -5.61 5.82
C ARG A 46 10.62 -4.68 4.68
N CYS A 47 11.56 -3.87 4.19
CA CYS A 47 11.35 -3.06 2.98
C CYS A 47 11.37 -3.98 1.76
N ARG A 48 10.32 -3.94 0.97
CA ARG A 48 10.16 -4.83 -0.16
C ARG A 48 10.43 -4.16 -1.50
N GLY A 49 10.19 -2.88 -1.60
CA GLY A 49 10.41 -2.16 -2.85
C GLY A 49 9.98 -0.71 -2.81
N LEU A 50 10.16 -0.06 -3.95
CA LEU A 50 9.71 1.30 -4.20
C LEU A 50 8.69 1.27 -5.33
N LEU A 51 7.51 1.80 -5.07
CA LEU A 51 6.48 1.98 -6.08
C LEU A 51 6.51 3.42 -6.56
N THR A 52 6.42 3.62 -7.87
CA THR A 52 6.21 4.92 -8.48
C THR A 52 4.82 4.92 -9.07
N PHE A 53 3.90 5.63 -8.40
CA PHE A 53 2.49 5.67 -8.79
C PHE A 53 2.23 6.98 -9.54
N ILE A 54 1.79 6.87 -10.79
CA ILE A 54 1.50 8.02 -11.64
C ILE A 54 0.03 7.98 -12.03
N TRP A 55 -0.69 9.05 -11.65
CA TRP A 55 -2.10 9.20 -11.96
C TRP A 55 -2.35 10.65 -12.39
N GLY A 56 -2.72 10.86 -13.65
CA GLY A 56 -2.83 12.21 -14.21
C GLY A 56 -1.51 12.97 -14.11
N ASN A 57 -1.52 14.11 -13.45
CA ASN A 57 -0.33 14.94 -13.20
C ASN A 57 0.34 14.63 -11.85
N MET A 58 -0.18 13.64 -11.13
CA MET A 58 0.33 13.27 -9.82
C MET A 58 1.37 12.17 -9.93
N THR A 59 2.48 12.32 -9.21
CA THR A 59 3.47 11.26 -9.03
C THR A 59 3.71 11.08 -7.55
N GLU A 60 3.52 9.86 -7.05
CA GLU A 60 3.83 9.49 -5.68
C GLU A 60 4.88 8.39 -5.66
N PHE A 61 5.85 8.53 -4.76
CA PHE A 61 6.81 7.49 -4.45
C PHE A 61 6.41 6.83 -3.14
N ILE A 62 6.21 5.52 -3.18
CA ILE A 62 5.68 4.76 -2.07
C ILE A 62 6.67 3.69 -1.68
N HIS A 63 7.19 3.76 -0.44
CA HIS A 63 8.01 2.70 0.13
C HIS A 63 7.11 1.57 0.57
N LEU A 64 7.29 0.40 -0.01
CA LEU A 64 6.45 -0.78 0.25
C LEU A 64 7.12 -1.67 1.29
N TYR A 65 6.39 -1.93 2.37
CA TYR A 65 6.85 -2.77 3.48
C TYR A 65 5.90 -3.93 3.70
N THR A 66 6.44 -5.04 4.19
CA THR A 66 5.65 -6.09 4.82
C THR A 66 6.07 -6.21 6.28
N ALA A 67 5.11 -6.50 7.15
CA ALA A 67 5.35 -6.67 8.57
C ALA A 67 4.87 -8.05 8.99
N ASP A 68 5.67 -8.71 9.83
CA ASP A 68 5.35 -10.05 10.35
C ASP A 68 5.33 -10.07 11.88
N GLY A 69 5.54 -8.93 12.53
CA GLY A 69 5.47 -8.81 13.98
C GLY A 69 4.80 -7.51 14.39
N TRP A 70 3.88 -7.60 15.33
CA TRP A 70 3.19 -6.44 15.89
C TRP A 70 2.65 -6.75 17.28
N GLU A 71 2.31 -5.68 18.03
CA GLU A 71 1.66 -5.75 19.32
C GLU A 71 0.37 -4.94 19.29
N GLY A 72 -0.57 -5.29 20.14
CA GLY A 72 -1.85 -4.63 20.24
C GLY A 72 -2.93 -5.30 19.41
N GLU A 73 -4.10 -4.68 19.40
CA GLU A 73 -5.25 -5.16 18.64
C GLU A 73 -5.69 -4.10 17.64
N MET A 74 -6.10 -4.54 16.46
CA MET A 74 -6.58 -3.64 15.41
C MET A 74 -7.92 -3.01 15.83
N VAL A 75 -8.05 -1.68 15.62
CA VAL A 75 -9.32 -0.99 15.84
C VAL A 75 -10.40 -1.56 14.92
N GLN A 76 -11.65 -1.54 15.39
CA GLN A 76 -12.78 -2.18 14.71
C GLN A 76 -13.69 -1.15 14.05
N GLY A 77 -14.28 -1.56 12.91
CA GLY A 77 -15.31 -0.79 12.23
C GLY A 77 -14.90 0.63 11.89
N ASP A 78 -15.67 1.60 12.35
CA ASP A 78 -15.48 3.02 12.03
C ASP A 78 -14.49 3.75 12.95
N ALA A 79 -13.80 3.02 13.83
CA ALA A 79 -12.81 3.65 14.72
C ALA A 79 -11.60 4.20 13.98
N CYS A 80 -11.32 3.73 12.77
CA CYS A 80 -10.27 4.29 11.91
C CYS A 80 -10.79 5.51 11.17
N SER A 81 -10.12 6.65 11.32
CA SER A 81 -10.49 7.89 10.64
C SER A 81 -10.26 7.85 9.12
N GLU A 82 -9.41 6.96 8.64
CA GLU A 82 -9.01 6.86 7.23
C GLU A 82 -9.89 5.92 6.40
N GLY A 83 -10.82 5.22 7.03
CA GLY A 83 -11.72 4.29 6.34
C GLY A 83 -12.06 3.09 7.18
N VAL A 84 -12.50 2.03 6.55
CA VAL A 84 -12.83 0.75 7.18
C VAL A 84 -11.64 -0.19 7.09
N LEU A 85 -11.22 -0.76 8.22
CA LEU A 85 -10.13 -1.74 8.29
C LEU A 85 -10.69 -3.14 8.35
N GLU A 86 -10.01 -4.06 7.67
CA GLU A 86 -10.35 -5.47 7.70
C GLU A 86 -9.11 -6.33 7.47
N TRP A 87 -9.01 -7.42 8.22
CA TRP A 87 -8.05 -8.48 7.95
C TRP A 87 -8.56 -9.28 6.76
N VAL A 88 -7.75 -9.37 5.71
CA VAL A 88 -8.12 -10.08 4.48
C VAL A 88 -7.10 -11.20 4.23
N PRO A 89 -7.55 -12.45 4.03
CA PRO A 89 -6.64 -13.54 3.64
C PRO A 89 -5.89 -13.17 2.36
N LYS A 90 -4.59 -13.50 2.29
CA LYS A 90 -3.75 -13.17 1.15
C LYS A 90 -4.33 -13.63 -0.19
N GLU A 91 -4.90 -14.82 -0.21
CA GLU A 91 -5.47 -15.43 -1.42
C GLU A 91 -6.74 -14.74 -1.91
N LYS A 92 -7.35 -13.89 -1.08
CA LYS A 92 -8.58 -13.18 -1.42
C LYS A 92 -8.36 -11.71 -1.79
N VAL A 93 -7.14 -11.19 -1.60
CA VAL A 93 -6.84 -9.78 -1.85
C VAL A 93 -7.08 -9.41 -3.32
N ALA A 94 -6.70 -10.28 -4.25
CA ALA A 94 -6.86 -10.01 -5.69
C ALA A 94 -8.33 -9.94 -6.12
N ASP A 95 -9.25 -10.48 -5.33
CA ASP A 95 -10.70 -10.45 -5.61
C ASP A 95 -11.37 -9.17 -5.13
N LEU A 96 -10.66 -8.35 -4.36
CA LEU A 96 -11.17 -7.06 -3.88
C LEU A 96 -11.08 -6.00 -4.98
N PRO A 97 -11.91 -4.94 -4.90
CA PRO A 97 -11.73 -3.78 -5.78
C PRO A 97 -10.47 -3.02 -5.38
N ILE A 98 -9.37 -3.37 -6.02
CA ILE A 98 -8.05 -2.76 -5.84
C ILE A 98 -7.56 -2.19 -7.16
N TRP A 99 -6.51 -1.37 -7.11
CA TRP A 99 -5.86 -0.89 -8.32
C TRP A 99 -5.25 -2.06 -9.10
N GLU A 100 -5.32 -2.00 -10.44
CA GLU A 100 -4.79 -3.07 -11.30
C GLU A 100 -3.30 -3.37 -11.03
N GLY A 101 -2.51 -2.31 -10.80
CA GLY A 101 -1.09 -2.46 -10.50
C GLY A 101 -0.81 -3.11 -9.16
N ASP A 102 -1.75 -3.01 -8.21
CA ASP A 102 -1.59 -3.65 -6.90
C ASP A 102 -1.51 -5.16 -7.04
N LYS A 103 -2.22 -5.74 -8.00
CA LYS A 103 -2.15 -7.18 -8.29
C LYS A 103 -0.73 -7.60 -8.67
N ILE A 104 -0.01 -6.71 -9.38
CA ILE A 104 1.37 -6.97 -9.79
C ILE A 104 2.27 -7.05 -8.56
N PHE A 105 2.25 -6.04 -7.69
CA PHE A 105 3.15 -6.06 -6.54
C PHE A 105 2.77 -7.13 -5.52
N PHE A 106 1.48 -7.45 -5.35
CA PHE A 106 1.09 -8.58 -4.49
C PHE A 106 1.66 -9.89 -5.00
N ARG A 107 1.67 -10.10 -6.32
CA ARG A 107 2.30 -11.28 -6.92
C ARG A 107 3.81 -11.32 -6.63
N LEU A 108 4.49 -10.17 -6.80
CA LEU A 108 5.92 -10.07 -6.50
C LEU A 108 6.23 -10.37 -5.03
N LEU A 109 5.37 -9.88 -4.12
CA LEU A 109 5.50 -10.17 -2.69
C LEU A 109 5.30 -11.66 -2.40
N ASN A 110 4.30 -12.28 -3.01
CA ASN A 110 4.01 -13.70 -2.83
C ASN A 110 5.14 -14.59 -3.37
N GLU A 111 5.83 -14.15 -4.42
CA GLU A 111 7.01 -14.82 -4.98
C GLU A 111 8.27 -14.56 -4.16
N ASN A 112 8.16 -13.76 -3.09
CA ASN A 112 9.29 -13.34 -2.25
C ASN A 112 10.43 -12.72 -3.06
N ARG A 113 10.08 -11.92 -4.05
CA ARG A 113 11.07 -11.27 -4.90
C ARG A 113 11.97 -10.33 -4.08
N PRO A 114 13.30 -10.29 -4.33
CA PRO A 114 14.17 -9.29 -3.73
C PRO A 114 13.69 -7.88 -4.02
N TYR A 115 14.21 -6.90 -3.28
CA TYR A 115 13.84 -5.48 -3.44
C TYR A 115 13.68 -5.11 -4.91
N PHE A 116 12.57 -4.45 -5.23
CA PHE A 116 12.24 -4.09 -6.62
C PHE A 116 11.78 -2.64 -6.71
N SER A 117 11.86 -2.08 -7.92
CA SER A 117 11.27 -0.79 -8.27
C SER A 117 10.17 -1.03 -9.29
N LEU A 118 8.95 -0.60 -8.97
CA LEU A 118 7.79 -0.81 -9.84
C LEU A 118 7.12 0.53 -10.13
N LYS A 119 7.12 0.91 -11.40
CA LYS A 119 6.42 2.10 -11.87
C LYS A 119 5.07 1.69 -12.46
N LEU A 120 4.02 2.34 -12.02
CA LEU A 120 2.64 2.07 -12.45
C LEU A 120 2.04 3.36 -12.96
N VAL A 121 1.63 3.38 -14.22
CA VAL A 121 1.04 4.56 -14.87
C VAL A 121 -0.43 4.30 -15.18
N TYR A 122 -1.28 5.22 -14.76
CA TYR A 122 -2.72 5.13 -14.94
C TYR A 122 -3.28 6.26 -15.77
N ASP A 123 -4.27 5.92 -16.58
CA ASP A 123 -5.19 6.86 -17.20
C ASP A 123 -6.57 6.61 -16.58
N GLY A 124 -7.00 7.54 -15.68
CA GLY A 124 -8.15 7.25 -14.82
C GLY A 124 -7.86 6.02 -13.97
N ASP A 125 -8.74 5.03 -14.00
CA ASP A 125 -8.57 3.79 -13.26
C ASP A 125 -7.87 2.69 -14.08
N THR A 126 -7.49 2.98 -15.32
CA THR A 126 -6.89 2.01 -16.21
C THR A 126 -5.38 2.04 -16.16
N LEU A 127 -4.77 0.89 -15.86
CA LEU A 127 -3.31 0.73 -15.90
C LEU A 127 -2.85 0.72 -17.37
N THR A 128 -2.06 1.72 -17.75
CA THR A 128 -1.56 1.84 -19.12
C THR A 128 -0.13 1.37 -19.27
N GLN A 129 0.65 1.37 -18.19
CA GLN A 129 2.04 0.97 -18.23
C GLN A 129 2.49 0.47 -16.87
N ALA A 130 3.28 -0.61 -16.88
CA ALA A 130 3.99 -1.08 -15.69
C ALA A 130 5.44 -1.36 -16.08
N VAL A 131 6.37 -0.86 -15.27
CA VAL A 131 7.82 -0.99 -15.50
C VAL A 131 8.45 -1.56 -14.24
N LEU A 132 9.04 -2.73 -14.35
CA LEU A 132 9.68 -3.43 -13.25
C LEU A 132 11.21 -3.38 -13.41
N ASP A 133 11.87 -2.77 -12.42
CA ASP A 133 13.34 -2.61 -12.42
C ASP A 133 13.88 -2.04 -13.75
N GLY A 134 13.15 -1.06 -14.29
CA GLY A 134 13.51 -0.41 -15.54
C GLY A 134 13.06 -1.13 -16.81
N LYS A 135 12.37 -2.27 -16.70
CA LYS A 135 11.88 -3.04 -17.84
C LYS A 135 10.37 -3.03 -17.92
N ARG A 136 9.82 -2.63 -19.05
CA ARG A 136 8.37 -2.60 -19.26
C ARG A 136 7.81 -4.03 -19.27
N ILE A 137 6.74 -4.23 -18.48
CA ILE A 137 6.03 -5.52 -18.39
C ILE A 137 4.56 -5.42 -18.79
N VAL A 138 4.02 -4.20 -18.86
CA VAL A 138 2.67 -3.94 -19.35
C VAL A 138 2.67 -2.71 -20.24
#